data_dc60aeab1d9761a42b8bee9ece654082
#
_entry.id   dc60aeab1d9761a42b8bee9ece654082
#
_cell.length_a   1.000
_cell.length_b   1.000
_cell.length_c   1.000
_cell.angle_alpha   90.00
_cell.angle_beta   90.00
_cell.angle_gamma   90.00
#
_symmetry.space_group_name_H-M   'P 1'
#
loop_
_entity.id
_entity.type
_entity.pdbx_description
1 polymer ?
#
loop_
_entity_poly.entity_id
_entity_poly.type
_entity_poly.pdbx_seq_one_letter_code
_entity_poly.pdbx_strand_id
1 'polypeptide(L)'
;MKALIVSAAVIMDQGKILLTQRREDAPHGLLWEFPGGKVNEDEEPREALRRELREELDIEAEVGEMAEVVFYFYPERPVLLLTYRCRVKAGQPVPLACRDLRWVKLGELERFTMLPADGPIRERLMKTREEPGVQLEKSDGKR
;
A
#
# COMPACT_ATOMS: atom_id res chain seq x y z
N MET A 1 8.16 -14.14 -19.61
CA MET A 1 8.09 -14.16 -18.16
C MET A 1 6.78 -13.59 -17.68
N LYS A 2 6.10 -14.31 -16.84
CA LYS A 2 4.77 -13.88 -16.40
C LYS A 2 4.88 -12.75 -15.38
N ALA A 3 3.95 -11.83 -15.46
CA ALA A 3 3.87 -10.76 -14.49
C ALA A 3 3.41 -11.29 -13.14
N LEU A 4 3.98 -10.75 -12.09
CA LEU A 4 3.52 -11.03 -10.73
C LEU A 4 2.38 -10.07 -10.42
N ILE A 5 1.27 -10.60 -9.95
CA ILE A 5 0.14 -9.75 -9.56
C ILE A 5 0.23 -9.49 -8.06
N VAL A 6 0.23 -8.22 -7.70
CA VAL A 6 0.37 -7.80 -6.32
C VAL A 6 -0.78 -6.85 -5.98
N SER A 7 -1.39 -7.06 -4.82
CA SER A 7 -2.39 -6.13 -4.29
C SER A 7 -1.75 -5.30 -3.18
N ALA A 8 -2.04 -4.01 -3.15
CA ALA A 8 -1.51 -3.13 -2.12
C ALA A 8 -2.59 -2.20 -1.59
N ALA A 9 -2.38 -1.69 -0.39
CA ALA A 9 -3.37 -0.90 0.31
C ALA A 9 -2.90 0.51 0.55
N VAL A 10 -3.73 1.48 0.17
CA VAL A 10 -3.57 2.86 0.62
C VAL A 10 -4.48 3.00 1.83
N ILE A 11 -3.90 2.92 3.02
CA ILE A 11 -4.66 2.98 4.26
C ILE A 11 -4.44 4.36 4.86
N MET A 12 -5.52 5.13 4.95
CA MET A 12 -5.43 6.48 5.48
C MET A 12 -6.18 6.58 6.78
N ASP A 13 -5.59 7.22 7.77
CA ASP A 13 -6.22 7.45 9.04
C ASP A 13 -5.72 8.77 9.58
N GLN A 14 -6.63 9.70 9.85
CA GLN A 14 -6.32 11.01 10.41
C GLN A 14 -5.25 11.76 9.60
N GLY A 15 -5.39 11.68 8.28
CA GLY A 15 -4.49 12.40 7.39
C GLY A 15 -3.14 11.76 7.19
N LYS A 16 -2.95 10.55 7.69
CA LYS A 16 -1.68 9.83 7.54
C LYS A 16 -1.89 8.55 6.77
N ILE A 17 -0.85 8.15 6.06
CA ILE A 17 -0.83 6.94 5.24
C ILE A 17 0.07 5.93 5.90
N LEU A 18 -0.35 4.67 5.90
CA LEU A 18 0.46 3.60 6.48
C LEU A 18 1.45 3.08 5.45
N LEU A 19 2.73 3.11 5.80
CA LEU A 19 3.80 2.52 4.99
C LEU A 19 4.47 1.43 5.79
N THR A 20 4.99 0.41 5.08
CA THR A 20 5.77 -0.65 5.71
C THR A 20 7.14 -0.69 5.06
N GLN A 21 8.13 -1.11 5.84
CA GLN A 21 9.50 -1.21 5.37
C GLN A 21 9.86 -2.68 5.17
N ARG A 22 10.42 -2.98 4.01
CA ARG A 22 10.81 -4.34 3.69
C ARG A 22 11.98 -4.77 4.56
N ARG A 23 12.02 -6.06 4.90
CA ARG A 23 13.08 -6.59 5.72
C ARG A 23 14.40 -6.50 4.97
N GLU A 24 15.48 -6.42 5.74
CA GLU A 24 16.81 -6.25 5.16
C GLU A 24 17.18 -7.41 4.25
N ASP A 25 16.71 -8.63 4.57
CA ASP A 25 17.06 -9.80 3.79
C ASP A 25 16.09 -10.09 2.64
N ALA A 26 15.13 -9.22 2.41
CA ALA A 26 14.18 -9.39 1.31
C ALA A 26 14.74 -8.77 0.04
N PRO A 27 14.22 -9.16 -1.14
CA PRO A 27 14.55 -8.42 -2.36
C PRO A 27 14.13 -6.97 -2.20
N HIS A 28 14.98 -6.05 -2.66
CA HIS A 28 14.74 -4.62 -2.49
C HIS A 28 14.60 -4.26 -1.01
N GLY A 29 15.44 -4.86 -0.18
CA GLY A 29 15.34 -4.69 1.27
C GLY A 29 15.50 -3.25 1.71
N LEU A 30 14.87 -2.92 2.82
CA LEU A 30 14.90 -1.62 3.48
C LEU A 30 14.12 -0.54 2.75
N LEU A 31 13.58 -0.81 1.56
CA LEU A 31 12.71 0.16 0.89
C LEU A 31 11.33 0.13 1.52
N TRP A 32 10.64 1.25 1.43
CA TRP A 32 9.29 1.39 1.96
C TRP A 32 8.27 1.12 0.86
N GLU A 33 7.08 0.71 1.25
CA GLU A 33 6.03 0.36 0.29
C GLU A 33 4.67 0.50 0.95
N PHE A 34 3.64 0.57 0.11
CA PHE A 34 2.28 0.41 0.61
C PHE A 34 2.09 -1.05 0.96
N PRO A 35 1.50 -1.37 2.11
CA PRO A 35 1.41 -2.76 2.54
C PRO A 35 0.55 -3.60 1.62
N GLY A 36 0.88 -4.87 1.52
CA GLY A 36 0.15 -5.80 0.66
C GLY A 36 1.03 -6.97 0.30
N GLY A 37 0.69 -7.63 -0.79
CA GLY A 37 1.48 -8.76 -1.22
C GLY A 37 0.93 -9.44 -2.45
N LYS A 38 1.50 -10.60 -2.74
CA LYS A 38 1.23 -11.34 -3.94
C LYS A 38 -0.16 -11.96 -3.94
N VAL A 39 -0.84 -11.86 -5.07
CA VAL A 39 -2.12 -12.53 -5.28
C VAL A 39 -1.82 -13.97 -5.72
N ASN A 40 -2.38 -14.92 -4.97
CA ASN A 40 -2.19 -16.33 -5.31
C ASN A 40 -3.04 -16.70 -6.50
N GLU A 41 -2.71 -17.87 -7.10
CA GLU A 41 -3.27 -18.23 -8.38
C GLU A 41 -4.78 -18.26 -8.44
N ASP A 42 -5.42 -18.77 -7.42
CA ASP A 42 -6.88 -18.86 -7.44
C ASP A 42 -7.49 -17.93 -6.41
N GLU A 43 -6.88 -16.81 -6.20
CA GLU A 43 -7.33 -15.85 -5.20
C GLU A 43 -7.78 -14.57 -5.88
N GLU A 44 -8.87 -13.99 -5.43
CA GLU A 44 -9.34 -12.73 -5.94
C GLU A 44 -8.50 -11.60 -5.31
N PRO A 45 -8.14 -10.55 -6.06
CA PRO A 45 -7.17 -9.55 -5.54
C PRO A 45 -7.55 -8.87 -4.23
N ARG A 46 -8.83 -8.56 -4.01
CA ARG A 46 -9.22 -7.96 -2.74
C ARG A 46 -9.09 -8.93 -1.58
N GLU A 47 -9.41 -10.20 -1.83
CA GLU A 47 -9.24 -11.21 -0.79
C GLU A 47 -7.76 -11.43 -0.48
N ALA A 48 -6.93 -11.40 -1.52
CA ALA A 48 -5.49 -11.51 -1.32
C ALA A 48 -5.00 -10.38 -0.42
N LEU A 49 -5.51 -9.18 -0.65
CA LEU A 49 -5.08 -8.02 0.15
C LEU A 49 -5.52 -8.18 1.60
N ARG A 50 -6.75 -8.64 1.84
CA ARG A 50 -7.20 -8.85 3.22
C ARG A 50 -6.32 -9.88 3.92
N ARG A 51 -6.00 -10.96 3.21
CA ARG A 51 -5.14 -12.00 3.76
C ARG A 51 -3.74 -11.48 4.07
N GLU A 52 -3.14 -10.74 3.13
CA GLU A 52 -1.80 -10.20 3.32
C GLU A 52 -1.75 -9.24 4.50
N LEU A 53 -2.74 -8.38 4.63
CA LEU A 53 -2.76 -7.42 5.73
C LEU A 53 -2.93 -8.10 7.07
N ARG A 54 -3.68 -9.19 7.10
CA ARG A 54 -3.81 -9.98 8.32
C ARG A 54 -2.49 -10.65 8.67
N GLU A 55 -1.83 -11.22 7.68
CA GLU A 55 -0.57 -11.93 7.91
C GLU A 55 0.57 -11.01 8.27
N GLU A 56 0.66 -9.86 7.58
CA GLU A 56 1.78 -8.97 7.79
C GLU A 56 1.60 -8.00 8.94
N LEU A 57 0.40 -7.54 9.18
CA LEU A 57 0.16 -6.46 10.12
C LEU A 57 -0.85 -6.78 11.22
N ASP A 58 -1.44 -7.96 11.19
CA ASP A 58 -2.42 -8.39 12.20
C ASP A 58 -3.63 -7.46 12.25
N ILE A 59 -4.09 -7.00 11.10
CA ILE A 59 -5.28 -6.16 11.04
C ILE A 59 -6.33 -6.80 10.16
N GLU A 60 -7.57 -6.44 10.44
CA GLU A 60 -8.69 -6.76 9.57
C GLU A 60 -9.02 -5.48 8.81
N ALA A 61 -8.89 -5.51 7.50
CA ALA A 61 -9.07 -4.33 6.68
C ALA A 61 -10.34 -4.38 5.88
N GLU A 62 -10.95 -3.22 5.71
CA GLU A 62 -12.04 -3.06 4.77
C GLU A 62 -11.41 -2.56 3.48
N VAL A 63 -11.54 -3.35 2.41
CA VAL A 63 -10.94 -3.03 1.12
C VAL A 63 -11.98 -2.33 0.27
N GLY A 64 -11.72 -1.10 -0.08
CA GLY A 64 -12.65 -0.29 -0.84
C GLY A 64 -12.36 -0.31 -2.33
N GLU A 65 -12.50 0.84 -2.96
CA GLU A 65 -12.37 0.93 -4.41
C GLU A 65 -10.92 0.94 -4.83
N MET A 66 -10.70 0.55 -6.08
CA MET A 66 -9.36 0.56 -6.65
C MET A 66 -8.88 2.01 -6.78
N ALA A 67 -7.67 2.26 -6.30
CA ALA A 67 -7.09 3.59 -6.35
C ALA A 67 -6.21 3.77 -7.58
N GLU A 68 -5.37 2.79 -7.89
CA GLU A 68 -4.41 2.93 -8.97
C GLU A 68 -3.98 1.56 -9.47
N VAL A 69 -3.62 1.48 -10.75
CA VAL A 69 -3.05 0.26 -11.35
C VAL A 69 -1.72 0.66 -11.95
N VAL A 70 -0.66 -0.06 -11.58
CA VAL A 70 0.68 0.24 -12.08
C VAL A 70 1.28 -1.03 -12.67
N PHE A 71 1.83 -0.94 -13.87
CA PHE A 71 2.58 -2.04 -14.45
C PHE A 71 4.03 -1.61 -14.50
N TYR A 72 4.88 -2.35 -13.78
CA TYR A 72 6.28 -1.96 -13.64
C TYR A 72 7.19 -3.13 -13.99
N PHE A 73 8.24 -2.83 -14.77
CA PHE A 73 9.20 -3.85 -15.18
C PHE A 73 10.40 -3.84 -14.25
N TYR A 74 10.38 -4.71 -13.23
CA TYR A 74 11.56 -4.92 -12.43
C TYR A 74 12.52 -5.83 -13.20
N PRO A 75 13.83 -5.76 -12.93
CA PRO A 75 14.75 -6.65 -13.64
C PRO A 75 14.40 -8.13 -13.47
N GLU A 76 13.87 -8.50 -12.30
CA GLU A 76 13.52 -9.89 -12.03
C GLU A 76 12.29 -10.34 -12.78
N ARG A 77 11.28 -9.46 -12.88
CA ARG A 77 10.03 -9.78 -13.57
C ARG A 77 9.11 -8.56 -13.57
N PRO A 78 8.19 -8.52 -14.51
CA PRO A 78 7.16 -7.46 -14.47
C PRO A 78 6.21 -7.66 -13.29
N VAL A 79 5.68 -6.56 -12.80
CA VAL A 79 4.71 -6.58 -11.69
C VAL A 79 3.49 -5.77 -12.11
N LEU A 80 2.33 -6.37 -11.94
CA LEU A 80 1.06 -5.67 -12.07
C LEU A 80 0.57 -5.37 -10.66
N LEU A 81 0.58 -4.09 -10.29
CA LEU A 81 0.26 -3.66 -8.95
C LEU A 81 -1.15 -3.08 -8.92
N LEU A 82 -2.02 -3.71 -8.16
CA LEU A 82 -3.40 -3.27 -7.99
C LEU A 82 -3.52 -2.64 -6.62
N THR A 83 -3.83 -1.36 -6.58
CA THR A 83 -3.86 -0.61 -5.33
C THR A 83 -5.29 -0.26 -4.97
N TYR A 84 -5.66 -0.50 -3.72
CA TYR A 84 -7.02 -0.25 -3.24
C TYR A 84 -7.00 0.70 -2.05
N ARG A 85 -8.02 1.55 -1.96
CA ARG A 85 -8.22 2.36 -0.77
C ARG A 85 -8.78 1.46 0.31
N CYS A 86 -8.18 1.51 1.49
CA CYS A 86 -8.56 0.64 2.59
C CYS A 86 -8.63 1.40 3.88
N ARG A 87 -9.30 0.82 4.85
CA ARG A 87 -9.24 1.33 6.22
C ARG A 87 -9.19 0.15 7.17
N VAL A 88 -8.65 0.39 8.34
CA VAL A 88 -8.55 -0.64 9.36
C VAL A 88 -9.91 -0.81 10.00
N LYS A 89 -10.48 -2.01 9.89
CA LYS A 89 -11.75 -2.34 10.48
C LYS A 89 -11.59 -2.80 11.90
N ALA A 90 -10.54 -3.55 12.18
CA ALA A 90 -10.26 -4.05 13.52
C ALA A 90 -8.77 -4.30 13.67
N GLY A 91 -8.27 -4.12 14.87
CA GLY A 91 -6.87 -4.38 15.19
C GLY A 91 -6.01 -3.13 15.11
N GLN A 92 -4.80 -3.26 15.60
CA GLN A 92 -3.78 -2.22 15.51
C GLN A 92 -2.65 -2.78 14.69
N PRO A 93 -2.18 -2.08 13.66
CA PRO A 93 -1.10 -2.62 12.83
C PRO A 93 0.16 -2.85 13.65
N VAL A 94 0.73 -4.04 13.50
CA VAL A 94 2.01 -4.38 14.09
C VAL A 94 2.88 -5.04 13.03
N PRO A 95 4.21 -4.86 13.07
CA PRO A 95 5.08 -5.37 12.01
C PRO A 95 5.42 -6.85 12.21
N LEU A 96 4.48 -7.73 11.83
CA LEU A 96 4.69 -9.16 11.97
C LEU A 96 5.65 -9.72 10.93
N ALA A 97 5.58 -9.21 9.70
CA ALA A 97 6.39 -9.75 8.61
C ALA A 97 7.17 -8.68 7.85
N CYS A 98 7.18 -7.45 8.33
CA CYS A 98 7.99 -6.39 7.76
C CYS A 98 8.96 -5.90 8.83
N ARG A 99 9.91 -5.09 8.44
CA ARG A 99 10.90 -4.60 9.37
C ARG A 99 10.34 -3.52 10.29
N ASP A 100 9.51 -2.64 9.71
CA ASP A 100 8.97 -1.50 10.46
C ASP A 100 7.71 -1.03 9.77
N LEU A 101 6.92 -0.22 10.47
CA LEU A 101 5.78 0.44 9.86
C LEU A 101 5.70 1.86 10.39
N ARG A 102 5.16 2.75 9.58
CA ARG A 102 5.02 4.14 9.96
C ARG A 102 3.74 4.72 9.40
N TRP A 103 3.07 5.51 10.22
CA TRP A 103 1.99 6.36 9.73
C TRP A 103 2.62 7.67 9.31
N VAL A 104 2.49 8.03 8.04
CA VAL A 104 3.23 9.12 7.43
C VAL A 104 2.26 10.18 6.93
N LYS A 105 2.50 11.44 7.26
CA LYS A 105 1.70 12.53 6.72
C LYS A 105 1.93 12.62 5.22
N LEU A 106 0.89 13.00 4.49
CA LEU A 106 1.00 13.09 3.03
C LEU A 106 2.17 13.99 2.61
N GLY A 107 2.38 15.09 3.31
CA GLY A 107 3.47 15.99 2.95
C GLY A 107 4.86 15.45 3.24
N GLU A 108 4.96 14.32 3.93
CA GLU A 108 6.25 13.73 4.26
C GLU A 108 6.54 12.45 3.48
N LEU A 109 5.64 12.06 2.57
CA LEU A 109 5.83 10.83 1.81
C LEU A 109 7.13 10.85 1.01
N GLU A 110 7.53 11.99 0.49
CA GLU A 110 8.72 12.08 -0.32
C GLU A 110 10.00 11.82 0.46
N ARG A 111 9.94 11.82 1.78
CA ARG A 111 11.11 11.54 2.61
C ARG A 111 11.45 10.07 2.69
N PHE A 112 10.58 9.22 2.17
CA PHE A 112 10.75 7.77 2.25
C PHE A 112 11.21 7.23 0.90
N THR A 113 12.23 6.37 0.91
CA THR A 113 12.69 5.72 -0.31
C THR A 113 11.81 4.52 -0.56
N MET A 114 10.98 4.60 -1.59
CA MET A 114 9.95 3.60 -1.83
C MET A 114 10.33 2.67 -2.97
N LEU A 115 9.69 1.51 -2.99
CA LEU A 115 9.80 0.62 -4.13
C LEU A 115 9.40 1.37 -5.39
N PRO A 116 10.10 1.15 -6.51
CA PRO A 116 9.79 1.89 -7.74
C PRO A 116 8.34 1.80 -8.19
N ALA A 117 7.72 0.62 -8.09
CA ALA A 117 6.33 0.47 -8.53
C ALA A 117 5.36 1.31 -7.71
N ASP A 118 5.73 1.68 -6.48
CA ASP A 118 4.88 2.48 -5.61
C ASP A 118 5.03 3.98 -5.88
N GLY A 119 6.03 4.36 -6.66
CA GLY A 119 6.29 5.77 -6.96
C GLY A 119 5.11 6.49 -7.59
N PRO A 120 4.51 5.94 -8.66
CA PRO A 120 3.36 6.60 -9.28
C PRO A 120 2.19 6.78 -8.33
N ILE A 121 1.98 5.83 -7.41
CA ILE A 121 0.92 5.93 -6.43
C ILE A 121 1.20 7.07 -5.47
N ARG A 122 2.43 7.15 -4.99
CA ARG A 122 2.85 8.23 -4.10
C ARG A 122 2.67 9.59 -4.75
N GLU A 123 3.09 9.70 -6.00
CA GLU A 123 2.97 10.96 -6.72
C GLU A 123 1.53 11.37 -6.89
N ARG A 124 0.66 10.40 -7.16
CA ARG A 124 -0.76 10.68 -7.32
C ARG A 124 -1.35 11.18 -6.00
N LEU A 125 -0.98 10.56 -4.90
CA LEU A 125 -1.47 10.98 -3.59
C LEU A 125 -0.99 12.38 -3.24
N MET A 126 0.26 12.69 -3.52
CA MET A 126 0.81 14.01 -3.23
C MET A 126 0.16 15.08 -4.10
N LYS A 127 -0.07 14.76 -5.37
CA LYS A 127 -0.68 15.68 -6.29
C LYS A 127 -2.13 15.98 -5.91
N THR A 128 -2.86 14.93 -5.52
CA THR A 128 -4.24 15.09 -5.09
C THR A 128 -4.33 16.02 -3.89
N ARG A 129 -3.38 15.89 -2.97
CA ARG A 129 -3.35 16.74 -1.79
C ARG A 129 -3.21 18.22 -2.17
N GLU A 130 -2.49 18.50 -3.25
CA GLU A 130 -2.26 19.87 -3.65
C GLU A 130 -3.37 20.48 -4.46
N GLU A 131 -4.33 19.68 -4.91
CA GLU A 131 -5.41 20.19 -5.72
C GLU A 131 -6.51 20.76 -4.84
N PRO A 132 -6.92 22.00 -5.09
CA PRO A 132 -7.98 22.61 -4.28
C PRO A 132 -9.28 21.81 -4.38
N GLY A 133 -9.93 21.65 -3.26
CA GLY A 133 -11.22 20.97 -3.24
C GLY A 133 -11.15 19.47 -3.10
N VAL A 134 -9.97 18.90 -3.18
CA VAL A 134 -9.81 17.46 -2.99
C VAL A 134 -9.50 17.19 -1.54
N GLN A 135 -10.32 16.37 -0.90
CA GLN A 135 -10.16 16.11 0.52
C GLN A 135 -10.16 14.63 0.76
N LEU A 136 -8.99 14.05 0.82
CA LEU A 136 -8.85 12.63 1.00
C LEU A 136 -9.44 12.14 2.32
N GLU A 137 -9.27 12.93 3.37
CA GLU A 137 -9.77 12.52 4.65
C GLU A 137 -11.26 12.42 4.68
N LYS A 138 -11.91 13.27 3.90
CA LYS A 138 -13.31 13.21 3.89
C LYS A 138 -13.82 11.95 3.35
N SER A 139 -13.16 11.39 2.41
CA SER A 139 -13.65 10.20 1.81
C SER A 139 -13.65 9.08 2.78
N ASP A 140 -12.97 9.27 3.85
CA ASP A 140 -12.97 8.26 4.72
C ASP A 140 -13.82 8.54 5.76
N GLY A 141 -14.20 9.15 5.70
CA GLY A 141 -14.76 9.17 6.54
C GLY A 141 -15.06 9.78 7.40
N LYS A 142 -15.07 10.39 7.23
CA LYS A 142 -15.35 10.93 7.92
C LYS A 142 -16.22 10.74 8.10
N ARG A 143 -16.19 10.39 7.61
CA ARG A 143 -16.56 9.93 7.73
C ARG A 143 -17.00 9.73 8.72
#